data_61c5939ec7f0de07766e2387ae830d45
#
_entry.id   61c5939ec7f0de07766e2387ae830d45
#
_cell.length_a   1.000
_cell.length_b   1.000
_cell.length_c   1.000
_cell.angle_alpha   90.00
_cell.angle_beta   90.00
_cell.angle_gamma   90.00
#
_symmetry.space_group_name_H-M   'P 1'
#
loop_
_entity.id
_entity.type
_entity.pdbx_description
1 polymer ?
#
loop_
_entity_poly.entity_id
_entity_poly.type
_entity_poly.pdbx_seq_one_letter_code
_entity_poly.pdbx_strand_id
1 'polypeptide(L)'
;MHKSACKGINFFRILHNFSQYFVPLHYMKQIFYALICSAIVVSCGSMRQKRAKTSSVTYAQQAQVEVVKSLSHQTDAYTQGLQFVDGLMWEGTGEYGSSRLQYTDLTTGKSTVVARLPEDHFGEGITLLGDKIYQLTWLNGVMHIYDRATFSKVDQKSYKGEGWGLTTDGQWLYMSDGTSTIKVLDPASLEVKRRISVLCNGVSLNYLNELEWIDGKIWANVYTLNQIVIINPESGVVETIVDLEGLLPQSEITPTTDVLNGIAYDKATGRIFVTGKNWSKMFEIRLL
;
A
#
# COMPACT_ATOMS: atom_id res chain seq x y z
N MET A 1 8.10 29.24 12.80
CA MET A 1 7.21 28.28 13.47
C MET A 1 6.22 27.75 12.44
N HIS A 2 6.61 26.76 11.65
CA HIS A 2 5.72 26.06 10.72
C HIS A 2 5.39 24.70 11.31
N LYS A 3 4.10 24.51 11.62
CA LYS A 3 3.58 23.21 12.10
C LYS A 3 3.66 22.20 10.94
N SER A 4 4.34 21.09 11.21
CA SER A 4 4.31 19.87 10.40
C SER A 4 2.87 19.54 10.02
N ALA A 5 2.58 19.45 8.70
CA ALA A 5 1.31 18.99 8.21
C ALA A 5 1.32 17.45 8.26
N CYS A 6 1.06 16.89 9.43
CA CYS A 6 0.74 15.47 9.54
C CYS A 6 -0.43 15.13 8.61
N LYS A 7 -0.33 14.01 7.89
CA LYS A 7 -1.45 13.30 7.23
C LYS A 7 -2.50 12.82 8.27
N GLY A 8 -2.91 13.67 9.20
CA GLY A 8 -3.88 13.40 10.26
C GLY A 8 -5.21 14.05 9.95
N ILE A 9 -6.07 13.40 9.18
CA ILE A 9 -7.49 13.79 9.13
C ILE A 9 -8.14 13.27 10.39
N ASN A 10 -8.50 14.20 11.29
CA ASN A 10 -9.22 13.94 12.54
C ASN A 10 -10.57 13.27 12.25
N PHE A 11 -10.66 11.97 12.42
CA PHE A 11 -11.86 11.14 12.21
C PHE A 11 -12.98 11.39 13.27
N PHE A 12 -12.75 12.27 14.25
CA PHE A 12 -13.69 12.52 15.35
C PHE A 12 -14.74 13.63 15.08
N ARG A 13 -14.86 14.18 13.87
CA ARG A 13 -15.79 15.30 13.59
C ARG A 13 -16.98 14.96 12.70
N ILE A 14 -17.21 13.70 12.32
CA ILE A 14 -18.33 13.31 11.44
C ILE A 14 -19.48 12.60 12.18
N LEU A 15 -19.39 12.35 13.48
CA LEU A 15 -20.46 11.65 14.23
C LEU A 15 -21.44 12.55 14.99
N HIS A 16 -21.55 13.84 14.67
CA HIS A 16 -22.45 14.74 15.43
C HIS A 16 -23.61 15.37 14.67
N ASN A 17 -23.99 14.88 13.48
CA ASN A 17 -25.14 15.42 12.74
C ASN A 17 -26.06 14.37 12.10
N PHE A 18 -26.29 13.22 12.74
CA PHE A 18 -27.38 12.31 12.35
C PHE A 18 -28.28 11.95 13.53
N SER A 19 -28.93 12.97 14.10
CA SER A 19 -29.93 12.79 15.13
C SER A 19 -31.11 13.75 14.91
N GLN A 20 -31.79 13.64 13.79
CA GLN A 20 -33.14 14.20 13.62
C GLN A 20 -33.74 13.66 12.32
N TYR A 21 -34.32 12.47 12.35
CA TYR A 21 -35.45 12.02 11.53
C TYR A 21 -35.84 10.62 12.00
N PHE A 22 -36.42 10.56 13.20
CA PHE A 22 -37.20 9.39 13.61
C PHE A 22 -38.61 9.54 13.05
N VAL A 23 -38.95 8.79 12.02
CA VAL A 23 -40.36 8.56 11.62
C VAL A 23 -40.84 7.27 12.31
N PRO A 24 -41.95 7.31 13.08
CA PRO A 24 -42.40 6.16 13.85
C PRO A 24 -42.91 5.02 12.93
N LEU A 25 -42.47 3.82 13.25
CA LEU A 25 -42.73 2.55 12.56
C LEU A 25 -44.16 2.02 12.73
N HIS A 26 -45.18 2.84 12.71
CA HIS A 26 -46.56 2.40 12.98
C HIS A 26 -47.57 2.68 11.84
N TYR A 27 -47.15 3.14 10.66
CA TYR A 27 -48.08 3.48 9.56
C TYR A 27 -47.89 2.70 8.26
N MET A 28 -47.20 1.55 8.25
CA MET A 28 -47.02 0.75 7.04
C MET A 28 -47.62 -0.67 7.10
N LYS A 29 -48.73 -0.84 7.78
CA LYS A 29 -49.43 -2.14 7.83
C LYS A 29 -50.88 -2.12 7.33
N GLN A 30 -51.29 -1.21 6.46
CA GLN A 30 -52.66 -1.26 5.93
C GLN A 30 -52.75 -0.66 4.51
N ILE A 31 -52.05 -1.12 3.51
CA ILE A 31 -52.40 -0.97 2.07
C ILE A 31 -51.69 -2.10 1.31
N PHE A 32 -52.18 -3.32 1.34
CA PHE A 32 -51.89 -4.32 0.31
C PHE A 32 -52.85 -5.51 0.48
N TYR A 33 -54.15 -5.23 0.32
CA TYR A 33 -55.14 -6.28 -0.06
C TYR A 33 -56.20 -5.60 -0.92
N ALA A 34 -56.10 -5.74 -2.20
CA ALA A 34 -57.22 -5.89 -3.15
C ALA A 34 -56.73 -5.81 -4.62
N LEU A 35 -57.16 -6.79 -5.38
CA LEU A 35 -57.29 -6.86 -6.86
C LEU A 35 -55.94 -7.14 -7.58
N ILE A 36 -55.80 -8.18 -8.42
CA ILE A 36 -56.64 -8.62 -9.55
C ILE A 36 -56.29 -10.05 -9.97
N CYS A 37 -57.26 -10.94 -10.01
CA CYS A 37 -57.19 -12.15 -10.82
C CYS A 37 -57.45 -11.76 -12.28
N SER A 38 -56.50 -11.94 -13.16
CA SER A 38 -56.70 -11.98 -14.61
C SER A 38 -55.76 -13.03 -15.19
N ALA A 39 -56.36 -14.10 -15.68
CA ALA A 39 -55.69 -15.17 -16.38
C ALA A 39 -55.10 -14.65 -17.70
N ILE A 40 -53.79 -14.74 -17.82
CA ILE A 40 -53.12 -14.62 -19.12
C ILE A 40 -52.46 -15.98 -19.39
N VAL A 41 -52.95 -16.64 -20.41
CA VAL A 41 -52.36 -17.83 -21.02
C VAL A 41 -51.03 -17.39 -21.64
N VAL A 42 -49.92 -17.80 -21.04
CA VAL A 42 -48.58 -17.55 -21.58
C VAL A 42 -48.11 -18.77 -22.33
N SER A 43 -47.95 -18.59 -23.62
CA SER A 43 -47.26 -19.46 -24.56
C SER A 43 -45.90 -19.85 -24.01
N CYS A 44 -45.59 -21.16 -23.94
CA CYS A 44 -44.27 -21.70 -23.65
C CYS A 44 -43.26 -21.34 -24.72
N GLY A 45 -42.61 -20.20 -24.55
CA GLY A 45 -41.34 -19.90 -25.21
C GLY A 45 -40.21 -20.20 -24.19
N SER A 46 -39.37 -21.20 -24.43
CA SER A 46 -38.21 -21.51 -23.59
C SER A 46 -37.23 -20.37 -23.62
N MET A 47 -37.38 -19.39 -22.73
CA MET A 47 -36.31 -18.42 -22.43
C MET A 47 -35.22 -19.15 -21.66
N ARG A 48 -34.13 -19.43 -22.36
CA ARG A 48 -32.88 -19.88 -21.77
C ARG A 48 -32.36 -18.75 -20.87
N GLN A 49 -32.77 -18.78 -19.59
CA GLN A 49 -32.23 -17.89 -18.55
C GLN A 49 -30.72 -18.11 -18.54
N LYS A 50 -29.96 -17.14 -19.05
CA LYS A 50 -28.52 -17.05 -18.76
C LYS A 50 -28.39 -16.89 -17.25
N ARG A 51 -28.07 -18.00 -16.57
CA ARG A 51 -27.66 -17.97 -15.16
C ARG A 51 -26.54 -16.94 -15.06
N ALA A 52 -26.80 -15.80 -14.44
CA ALA A 52 -25.75 -14.90 -14.01
C ALA A 52 -24.79 -15.74 -13.18
N LYS A 53 -23.52 -15.79 -13.57
CA LYS A 53 -22.47 -16.37 -12.74
C LYS A 53 -22.45 -15.53 -11.47
N THR A 54 -22.97 -16.08 -10.38
CA THR A 54 -22.74 -15.51 -9.04
C THR A 54 -21.24 -15.64 -8.82
N SER A 55 -20.51 -14.54 -8.93
CA SER A 55 -19.12 -14.51 -8.55
C SER A 55 -19.08 -14.77 -7.05
N SER A 56 -18.57 -15.92 -6.64
CA SER A 56 -18.30 -16.20 -5.23
C SER A 56 -17.27 -15.18 -4.76
N VAL A 57 -17.58 -14.45 -3.69
CA VAL A 57 -16.60 -13.59 -3.03
C VAL A 57 -15.53 -14.50 -2.43
N THR A 58 -14.28 -14.28 -2.81
CA THR A 58 -13.15 -14.95 -2.18
C THR A 58 -12.76 -14.14 -0.94
N TYR A 59 -12.77 -14.80 0.23
CA TYR A 59 -12.36 -14.19 1.49
C TYR A 59 -10.85 -14.35 1.67
N ALA A 60 -10.19 -13.27 2.09
CA ALA A 60 -8.77 -13.27 2.40
C ALA A 60 -8.48 -14.15 3.62
N GLN A 61 -7.40 -14.92 3.56
CA GLN A 61 -6.90 -15.68 4.69
C GLN A 61 -6.24 -14.72 5.70
N GLN A 62 -6.30 -15.07 6.99
CA GLN A 62 -5.57 -14.37 8.04
C GLN A 62 -4.27 -15.12 8.29
N ALA A 63 -3.15 -14.40 8.31
CA ALA A 63 -1.85 -14.94 8.63
C ALA A 63 -1.25 -14.20 9.82
N GLN A 64 -0.57 -14.94 10.69
CA GLN A 64 0.27 -14.45 11.76
C GLN A 64 1.74 -14.52 11.32
N VAL A 65 2.61 -13.83 12.04
CA VAL A 65 4.04 -13.87 11.79
C VAL A 65 4.80 -14.35 13.01
N GLU A 66 5.95 -14.96 12.74
CA GLU A 66 7.02 -15.15 13.70
C GLU A 66 8.11 -14.10 13.45
N VAL A 67 8.58 -13.44 14.50
CA VAL A 67 9.77 -12.59 14.43
C VAL A 67 11.01 -13.48 14.50
N VAL A 68 11.72 -13.57 13.39
CA VAL A 68 12.96 -14.36 13.30
C VAL A 68 14.13 -13.57 13.89
N LYS A 69 14.18 -12.27 13.61
CA LYS A 69 15.26 -11.38 14.06
C LYS A 69 14.78 -9.94 14.16
N SER A 70 15.28 -9.22 15.14
CA SER A 70 15.15 -7.77 15.27
C SER A 70 16.48 -7.10 14.92
N LEU A 71 16.43 -6.10 14.07
CA LEU A 71 17.56 -5.29 13.60
C LEU A 71 17.36 -3.84 14.05
N SER A 72 18.45 -3.09 14.20
CA SER A 72 18.36 -1.65 14.43
C SER A 72 17.89 -0.93 13.17
N HIS A 73 17.06 0.09 13.34
CA HIS A 73 16.62 0.98 12.29
C HIS A 73 16.75 2.44 12.73
N GLN A 74 16.86 3.37 11.77
CA GLN A 74 17.10 4.78 12.09
C GLN A 74 15.78 5.49 12.45
N THR A 75 15.73 6.06 13.66
CA THR A 75 14.52 6.76 14.16
C THR A 75 14.23 8.09 13.49
N ASP A 76 15.12 8.56 12.62
CA ASP A 76 14.93 9.72 11.75
C ASP A 76 14.62 9.34 10.29
N ALA A 77 14.42 8.04 10.02
CA ALA A 77 13.98 7.54 8.73
C ALA A 77 12.45 7.43 8.69
N TYR A 78 11.81 8.42 8.10
CA TYR A 78 10.38 8.38 7.81
C TYR A 78 10.15 7.50 6.58
N THR A 79 10.18 6.18 6.79
CA THR A 79 10.19 5.15 5.73
C THR A 79 8.98 5.25 4.81
N GLN A 80 9.23 5.42 3.50
CA GLN A 80 8.20 5.49 2.46
C GLN A 80 8.42 4.46 1.36
N GLY A 81 9.60 3.89 1.25
CA GLY A 81 9.90 2.78 0.36
C GLY A 81 11.07 1.98 0.88
N LEU A 82 11.01 0.66 0.75
CA LEU A 82 12.02 -0.26 1.24
C LEU A 82 12.24 -1.36 0.21
N GLN A 83 13.49 -1.74 -0.04
CA GLN A 83 13.81 -2.87 -0.91
C GLN A 83 15.16 -3.48 -0.54
N PHE A 84 15.27 -4.82 -0.52
CA PHE A 84 16.54 -5.50 -0.30
C PHE A 84 17.13 -5.98 -1.62
N VAL A 85 18.31 -5.47 -1.97
CA VAL A 85 19.01 -5.83 -3.20
C VAL A 85 20.50 -5.92 -2.96
N ASP A 86 21.13 -7.03 -3.38
CA ASP A 86 22.59 -7.28 -3.33
C ASP A 86 23.21 -7.05 -1.96
N GLY A 87 22.55 -7.53 -0.90
CA GLY A 87 23.03 -7.43 0.48
C GLY A 87 22.79 -6.08 1.15
N LEU A 88 22.19 -5.13 0.44
CA LEU A 88 21.88 -3.78 0.93
C LEU A 88 20.37 -3.58 1.09
N MET A 89 19.97 -2.99 2.22
CA MET A 89 18.62 -2.54 2.46
C MET A 89 18.48 -1.10 1.94
N TRP A 90 17.84 -0.93 0.80
CA TRP A 90 17.55 0.36 0.20
C TRP A 90 16.32 0.97 0.81
N GLU A 91 16.36 2.29 1.03
CA GLU A 91 15.27 3.00 1.69
C GLU A 91 15.09 4.40 1.11
N GLY A 92 13.84 4.72 0.75
CA GLY A 92 13.36 6.06 0.46
C GLY A 92 12.64 6.62 1.67
N THR A 93 13.02 7.83 2.12
CA THR A 93 12.36 8.48 3.26
C THR A 93 11.57 9.69 2.83
N GLY A 94 10.50 9.99 3.58
CA GLY A 94 9.70 11.20 3.46
C GLY A 94 10.21 12.36 4.33
N GLU A 95 9.38 13.35 4.48
CA GLU A 95 9.53 14.62 5.19
C GLU A 95 10.17 15.73 4.35
N TYR A 96 9.50 16.88 4.30
CA TYR A 96 10.02 18.06 3.60
C TYR A 96 11.34 18.54 4.22
N GLY A 97 12.32 18.85 3.39
CA GLY A 97 13.66 19.29 3.80
C GLY A 97 14.57 18.17 4.31
N SER A 98 14.08 16.95 4.50
CA SER A 98 14.88 15.81 4.99
C SER A 98 14.74 14.52 4.19
N SER A 99 13.87 14.50 3.18
CA SER A 99 13.69 13.35 2.28
C SER A 99 14.99 12.92 1.62
N ARG A 100 15.27 11.62 1.67
CA ARG A 100 16.51 11.06 1.14
C ARG A 100 16.34 9.66 0.55
N LEU A 101 17.27 9.29 -0.29
CA LEU A 101 17.54 7.92 -0.70
C LEU A 101 18.79 7.46 0.03
N GLN A 102 18.71 6.31 0.68
CA GLN A 102 19.82 5.71 1.42
C GLN A 102 19.83 4.19 1.27
N TYR A 103 20.94 3.57 1.68
CA TYR A 103 20.99 2.14 1.91
C TYR A 103 21.66 1.83 3.25
N THR A 104 21.32 0.69 3.82
CA THR A 104 21.94 0.12 5.03
C THR A 104 22.53 -1.24 4.70
N ASP A 105 23.82 -1.42 4.99
CA ASP A 105 24.46 -2.73 4.97
C ASP A 105 24.04 -3.48 6.25
N LEU A 106 23.24 -4.54 6.09
CA LEU A 106 22.71 -5.30 7.24
C LEU A 106 23.79 -6.10 7.99
N THR A 107 24.97 -6.28 7.40
CA THR A 107 26.11 -6.98 8.08
C THR A 107 26.78 -6.05 9.08
N THR A 108 26.97 -4.79 8.69
CA THR A 108 27.67 -3.78 9.50
C THR A 108 26.72 -2.86 10.26
N GLY A 109 25.45 -2.81 9.87
CA GLY A 109 24.47 -1.84 10.39
C GLY A 109 24.71 -0.40 9.94
N LYS A 110 25.65 -0.19 9.00
CA LYS A 110 26.03 1.15 8.54
C LYS A 110 25.07 1.62 7.44
N SER A 111 24.46 2.78 7.65
CA SER A 111 23.66 3.46 6.63
C SER A 111 24.47 4.51 5.87
N THR A 112 24.17 4.66 4.60
CA THR A 112 24.79 5.63 3.69
C THR A 112 23.70 6.36 2.91
N VAL A 113 23.65 7.69 3.04
CA VAL A 113 22.79 8.54 2.23
C VAL A 113 23.45 8.74 0.86
N VAL A 114 22.75 8.40 -0.21
CA VAL A 114 23.24 8.50 -1.58
C VAL A 114 22.64 9.69 -2.34
N ALA A 115 21.45 10.12 -1.97
CA ALA A 115 20.82 11.32 -2.54
C ALA A 115 19.90 11.99 -1.51
N ARG A 116 19.79 13.32 -1.60
CA ARG A 116 18.79 14.13 -0.91
C ARG A 116 17.86 14.77 -1.93
N LEU A 117 16.58 14.78 -1.63
CA LEU A 117 15.60 15.45 -2.49
C LEU A 117 15.62 16.96 -2.24
N PRO A 118 15.12 17.77 -3.20
CA PRO A 118 14.83 19.18 -2.97
C PRO A 118 13.99 19.39 -1.71
N GLU A 119 14.17 20.51 -1.02
CA GLU A 119 13.48 20.79 0.26
C GLU A 119 11.94 20.81 0.15
N ASP A 120 11.42 21.15 -1.03
CA ASP A 120 9.99 21.19 -1.36
C ASP A 120 9.46 19.85 -1.91
N HIS A 121 10.29 18.81 -1.95
CA HIS A 121 9.88 17.46 -2.33
C HIS A 121 9.73 16.56 -1.08
N PHE A 122 8.59 15.93 -0.98
CA PHE A 122 8.37 14.86 -0.01
C PHE A 122 8.63 13.52 -0.71
N GLY A 123 9.71 12.82 -0.35
CA GLY A 123 10.09 11.53 -0.92
C GLY A 123 9.10 10.43 -0.54
N GLU A 124 8.87 9.52 -1.46
CA GLU A 124 7.94 8.40 -1.30
C GLU A 124 8.61 7.08 -1.75
N GLY A 125 7.81 6.10 -2.16
CA GLY A 125 8.24 4.76 -2.54
C GLY A 125 9.42 4.71 -3.51
N ILE A 126 10.25 3.70 -3.36
CA ILE A 126 11.40 3.44 -4.23
C ILE A 126 11.32 2.05 -4.84
N THR A 127 12.01 1.85 -5.96
CA THR A 127 12.34 0.52 -6.44
C THR A 127 13.60 0.54 -7.33
N LEU A 128 14.35 -0.55 -7.32
CA LEU A 128 15.49 -0.80 -8.17
C LEU A 128 15.07 -1.70 -9.33
N LEU A 129 15.28 -1.23 -10.56
CA LEU A 129 14.99 -1.98 -11.76
C LEU A 129 16.14 -1.83 -12.76
N GLY A 130 16.84 -2.91 -13.05
CA GLY A 130 18.02 -2.92 -13.89
C GLY A 130 19.15 -2.06 -13.29
N ASP A 131 19.63 -1.11 -14.06
CA ASP A 131 20.69 -0.15 -13.70
C ASP A 131 20.18 1.14 -13.04
N LYS A 132 18.90 1.20 -12.71
CA LYS A 132 18.25 2.42 -12.21
C LYS A 132 17.58 2.23 -10.86
N ILE A 133 17.52 3.34 -10.11
CA ILE A 133 16.72 3.49 -8.90
C ILE A 133 15.66 4.54 -9.17
N TYR A 134 14.41 4.19 -8.92
CA TYR A 134 13.26 5.07 -9.08
C TYR A 134 12.77 5.50 -7.70
N GLN A 135 12.50 6.79 -7.51
CA GLN A 135 11.95 7.34 -6.27
C GLN A 135 10.80 8.29 -6.58
N LEU A 136 9.64 8.02 -6.00
CA LEU A 136 8.46 8.85 -6.10
C LEU A 136 8.55 10.08 -5.18
N THR A 137 7.69 11.06 -5.45
CA THR A 137 7.36 12.16 -4.54
C THR A 137 5.86 12.17 -4.27
N TRP A 138 5.44 12.66 -3.11
CA TRP A 138 4.03 12.65 -2.72
C TRP A 138 3.16 13.51 -3.66
N LEU A 139 3.18 14.85 -3.48
CA LEU A 139 2.29 15.80 -4.18
C LEU A 139 2.95 16.47 -5.39
N ASN A 140 4.28 16.41 -5.50
CA ASN A 140 5.01 17.05 -6.57
C ASN A 140 4.78 16.36 -7.93
N GLY A 141 4.32 15.09 -7.94
CA GLY A 141 4.08 14.34 -9.17
C GLY A 141 5.36 14.10 -9.99
N VAL A 142 6.50 13.97 -9.30
CA VAL A 142 7.82 13.74 -9.89
C VAL A 142 8.38 12.42 -9.43
N MET A 143 8.89 11.64 -10.36
CA MET A 143 9.70 10.46 -10.11
C MET A 143 11.15 10.80 -10.41
N HIS A 144 12.03 10.78 -9.41
CA HIS A 144 13.45 10.89 -9.57
C HIS A 144 14.04 9.56 -10.02
N ILE A 145 15.02 9.61 -10.94
CA ILE A 145 15.68 8.42 -11.47
C ILE A 145 17.18 8.59 -11.31
N TYR A 146 17.79 7.62 -10.63
CA TYR A 146 19.23 7.62 -10.35
C TYR A 146 19.88 6.42 -11.06
N ASP A 147 21.12 6.60 -11.47
CA ASP A 147 21.99 5.51 -11.89
C ASP A 147 22.43 4.72 -10.66
N ARG A 148 22.27 3.39 -10.70
CA ARG A 148 22.53 2.52 -9.57
C ARG A 148 24.00 2.39 -9.18
N ALA A 149 24.91 2.54 -10.15
CA ALA A 149 26.34 2.36 -9.92
C ALA A 149 27.00 3.62 -9.37
N THR A 150 26.55 4.81 -9.85
CA THR A 150 27.13 6.10 -9.51
C THR A 150 26.30 6.89 -8.51
N PHE A 151 25.04 6.49 -8.28
CA PHE A 151 24.02 7.19 -7.49
C PHE A 151 23.69 8.60 -7.99
N SER A 152 24.18 8.94 -9.18
CA SER A 152 23.88 10.23 -9.80
C SER A 152 22.44 10.26 -10.29
N LYS A 153 21.75 11.38 -10.07
CA LYS A 153 20.45 11.62 -10.69
C LYS A 153 20.64 11.75 -12.19
N VAL A 154 20.05 10.85 -12.97
CA VAL A 154 20.20 10.79 -14.44
C VAL A 154 18.96 11.26 -15.19
N ASP A 155 17.80 11.23 -14.55
CA ASP A 155 16.55 11.65 -15.18
C ASP A 155 15.51 12.04 -14.11
N GLN A 156 14.43 12.65 -14.54
CA GLN A 156 13.19 12.77 -13.78
C GLN A 156 12.00 12.73 -14.73
N LYS A 157 10.91 12.17 -14.28
CA LYS A 157 9.67 12.06 -15.04
C LYS A 157 8.52 12.56 -14.22
N SER A 158 7.51 13.12 -14.88
CA SER A 158 6.29 13.57 -14.21
C SER A 158 5.18 12.53 -14.33
N TYR A 159 4.35 12.45 -13.30
CA TYR A 159 3.12 11.67 -13.29
C TYR A 159 1.97 12.49 -12.69
N LYS A 160 0.73 12.03 -12.91
CA LYS A 160 -0.46 12.72 -12.40
C LYS A 160 -0.95 12.10 -11.09
N GLY A 161 -1.33 12.95 -10.15
CA GLY A 161 -1.83 12.57 -8.83
C GLY A 161 -0.72 12.35 -7.81
N GLU A 162 -1.06 11.66 -6.73
CA GLU A 162 -0.10 11.33 -5.67
C GLU A 162 0.72 10.10 -6.03
N GLY A 163 1.93 10.01 -5.46
CA GLY A 163 2.76 8.80 -5.47
C GLY A 163 2.98 8.36 -4.04
N TRP A 164 2.76 7.06 -3.75
CA TRP A 164 2.95 6.48 -2.42
C TRP A 164 3.96 5.34 -2.48
N GLY A 165 3.56 4.09 -2.65
CA GLY A 165 4.45 2.96 -2.77
C GLY A 165 4.88 2.67 -4.21
N LEU A 166 6.02 2.01 -4.36
CA LEU A 166 6.57 1.62 -5.66
C LEU A 166 7.30 0.29 -5.54
N THR A 167 7.00 -0.65 -6.43
CA THR A 167 7.75 -1.91 -6.58
C THR A 167 7.85 -2.32 -8.04
N THR A 168 8.53 -3.44 -8.32
CA THR A 168 8.71 -3.97 -9.68
C THR A 168 8.68 -5.49 -9.71
N ASP A 169 8.13 -6.06 -10.78
CA ASP A 169 8.23 -7.49 -11.11
C ASP A 169 9.50 -7.83 -11.92
N GLY A 170 10.36 -6.83 -12.14
CA GLY A 170 11.56 -6.93 -13.01
C GLY A 170 11.31 -6.44 -14.44
N GLN A 171 10.07 -6.12 -14.81
CA GLN A 171 9.70 -5.59 -16.12
C GLN A 171 8.94 -4.28 -16.03
N TRP A 172 7.93 -4.21 -15.15
CA TRP A 172 7.04 -3.07 -14.97
C TRP A 172 7.21 -2.46 -13.58
N LEU A 173 6.82 -1.18 -13.45
CA LEU A 173 6.69 -0.52 -12.16
C LEU A 173 5.25 -0.62 -11.67
N TYR A 174 5.05 -0.92 -10.39
CA TYR A 174 3.75 -0.97 -9.72
C TYR A 174 3.71 0.16 -8.70
N MET A 175 2.75 1.07 -8.87
CA MET A 175 2.65 2.30 -8.07
C MET A 175 1.31 2.38 -7.37
N SER A 176 1.31 2.61 -6.07
CA SER A 176 0.15 2.99 -5.29
C SER A 176 0.03 4.52 -5.17
N ASP A 177 -1.17 5.00 -4.82
CA ASP A 177 -1.47 6.42 -4.63
C ASP A 177 -2.48 6.66 -3.49
N GLY A 178 -2.57 5.72 -2.54
CA GLY A 178 -3.52 5.76 -1.43
C GLY A 178 -4.96 5.38 -1.79
N THR A 179 -5.27 5.18 -3.07
CA THR A 179 -6.55 4.62 -3.51
C THR A 179 -6.53 3.09 -3.51
N SER A 180 -7.64 2.48 -3.89
CA SER A 180 -7.75 1.03 -4.11
C SER A 180 -7.18 0.58 -5.47
N THR A 181 -6.42 1.43 -6.16
CA THR A 181 -5.89 1.14 -7.49
C THR A 181 -4.36 1.14 -7.48
N ILE A 182 -3.76 0.06 -7.94
CA ILE A 182 -2.33 0.00 -8.25
C ILE A 182 -2.16 0.23 -9.76
N LYS A 183 -1.33 1.21 -10.13
CA LYS A 183 -0.98 1.52 -11.52
C LYS A 183 0.22 0.69 -11.94
N VAL A 184 0.13 0.01 -13.08
CA VAL A 184 1.26 -0.68 -13.72
C VAL A 184 1.81 0.23 -14.79
N LEU A 185 3.07 0.64 -14.66
CA LEU A 185 3.69 1.68 -15.48
C LEU A 185 4.83 1.11 -16.32
N ASP A 186 4.99 1.63 -17.51
CA ASP A 186 6.19 1.44 -18.31
C ASP A 186 7.36 2.24 -17.69
N PRO A 187 8.50 1.61 -17.33
CA PRO A 187 9.59 2.32 -16.67
C PRO A 187 10.26 3.38 -17.53
N ALA A 188 10.19 3.26 -18.86
CA ALA A 188 10.82 4.22 -19.77
C ALA A 188 9.96 5.47 -20.01
N SER A 189 8.62 5.34 -20.05
CA SER A 189 7.70 6.45 -20.37
C SER A 189 6.81 6.87 -19.22
N LEU A 190 6.65 6.07 -18.17
CA LEU A 190 5.64 6.14 -17.12
C LEU A 190 4.19 6.07 -17.64
N GLU A 191 4.00 5.61 -18.87
CA GLU A 191 2.68 5.34 -19.40
C GLU A 191 1.99 4.24 -18.59
N VAL A 192 0.73 4.46 -18.21
CA VAL A 192 -0.06 3.46 -17.49
C VAL A 192 -0.48 2.37 -18.46
N LYS A 193 0.08 1.20 -18.33
CA LYS A 193 -0.25 0.01 -19.14
C LYS A 193 -1.49 -0.71 -18.62
N ARG A 194 -1.65 -0.76 -17.30
CA ARG A 194 -2.77 -1.43 -16.63
C ARG A 194 -3.08 -0.77 -15.29
N ARG A 195 -4.33 -0.91 -14.84
CA ARG A 195 -4.76 -0.59 -13.48
C ARG A 195 -5.30 -1.84 -12.82
N ILE A 196 -4.87 -2.09 -11.60
CA ILE A 196 -5.31 -3.20 -10.76
C ILE A 196 -6.23 -2.62 -9.69
N SER A 197 -7.54 -2.95 -9.75
CA SER A 197 -8.49 -2.56 -8.70
C SER A 197 -8.40 -3.58 -7.57
N VAL A 198 -7.99 -3.17 -6.40
CA VAL A 198 -7.76 -4.05 -5.24
C VAL A 198 -9.03 -4.21 -4.43
N LEU A 199 -9.42 -5.47 -4.25
CA LEU A 199 -10.60 -5.87 -3.49
C LEU A 199 -10.20 -6.79 -2.34
N CYS A 200 -10.61 -6.44 -1.14
CA CYS A 200 -10.54 -7.30 0.04
C CYS A 200 -11.94 -7.75 0.43
N ASN A 201 -12.19 -9.05 0.43
CA ASN A 201 -13.50 -9.64 0.75
C ASN A 201 -14.65 -9.04 -0.09
N GLY A 202 -14.38 -8.72 -1.36
CA GLY A 202 -15.33 -8.13 -2.29
C GLY A 202 -15.53 -6.61 -2.17
N VAL A 203 -14.81 -5.93 -1.27
CA VAL A 203 -14.89 -4.47 -1.06
C VAL A 203 -13.58 -3.81 -1.50
N SER A 204 -13.66 -2.63 -2.11
CA SER A 204 -12.47 -1.86 -2.50
C SER A 204 -11.61 -1.51 -1.29
N LEU A 205 -10.32 -1.84 -1.35
CA LEU A 205 -9.36 -1.57 -0.28
C LEU A 205 -8.54 -0.33 -0.59
N ASN A 206 -8.88 0.79 0.05
CA ASN A 206 -8.12 2.04 -0.05
C ASN A 206 -6.92 2.06 0.92
N TYR A 207 -6.13 3.13 0.82
CA TYR A 207 -4.95 3.38 1.65
C TYR A 207 -3.81 2.41 1.40
N LEU A 208 -3.72 1.82 0.20
CA LEU A 208 -2.55 1.06 -0.22
C LEU A 208 -1.34 1.99 -0.25
N ASN A 209 -0.29 1.60 0.48
CA ASN A 209 0.89 2.45 0.67
C ASN A 209 2.13 1.76 0.11
N GLU A 210 3.14 1.52 0.93
CA GLU A 210 4.38 0.90 0.51
C GLU A 210 4.13 -0.49 -0.09
N LEU A 211 4.87 -0.83 -1.15
CA LEU A 211 4.68 -2.02 -1.97
C LEU A 211 5.97 -2.81 -2.11
N GLU A 212 5.85 -4.14 -2.05
CA GLU A 212 6.93 -5.05 -2.44
C GLU A 212 6.42 -6.21 -3.30
N TRP A 213 7.24 -6.62 -4.28
CA TRP A 213 6.96 -7.76 -5.15
C TRP A 213 7.62 -9.03 -4.61
N ILE A 214 6.81 -9.96 -4.11
CA ILE A 214 7.28 -11.23 -3.51
C ILE A 214 6.62 -12.40 -4.23
N ASP A 215 7.40 -13.23 -4.88
CA ASP A 215 6.98 -14.51 -5.49
C ASP A 215 5.69 -14.40 -6.32
N GLY A 216 5.64 -13.40 -7.21
CA GLY A 216 4.51 -13.20 -8.12
C GLY A 216 3.28 -12.56 -7.49
N LYS A 217 3.41 -12.01 -6.29
CA LYS A 217 2.36 -11.29 -5.56
C LYS A 217 2.81 -9.88 -5.21
N ILE A 218 1.84 -8.98 -5.06
CA ILE A 218 2.08 -7.64 -4.54
C ILE A 218 1.76 -7.68 -3.04
N TRP A 219 2.76 -7.37 -2.22
CA TRP A 219 2.58 -7.11 -0.80
C TRP A 219 2.42 -5.62 -0.61
N ALA A 220 1.47 -5.19 0.19
CA ALA A 220 1.18 -3.77 0.39
C ALA A 220 0.89 -3.46 1.86
N ASN A 221 1.53 -2.42 2.39
CA ASN A 221 1.08 -1.81 3.63
C ASN A 221 -0.28 -1.14 3.43
N VAL A 222 -1.16 -1.24 4.41
CA VAL A 222 -2.41 -0.47 4.46
C VAL A 222 -2.21 0.68 5.45
N TYR A 223 -2.15 1.91 4.94
CA TYR A 223 -1.84 3.10 5.76
C TYR A 223 -2.79 3.23 6.95
N THR A 224 -2.23 3.53 8.11
CA THR A 224 -2.83 3.59 9.44
C THR A 224 -3.19 2.26 10.09
N LEU A 225 -3.06 1.13 9.37
CA LEU A 225 -3.28 -0.19 9.95
C LEU A 225 -1.93 -0.91 10.17
N ASN A 226 -1.85 -1.72 11.22
CA ASN A 226 -0.71 -2.60 11.46
C ASN A 226 -0.85 -3.89 10.66
N GLN A 227 -1.13 -3.76 9.36
CA GLN A 227 -1.42 -4.88 8.47
C GLN A 227 -0.69 -4.73 7.13
N ILE A 228 -0.31 -5.87 6.57
CA ILE A 228 0.12 -6.03 5.19
C ILE A 228 -0.91 -6.90 4.49
N VAL A 229 -1.23 -6.58 3.25
CA VAL A 229 -2.09 -7.41 2.40
C VAL A 229 -1.30 -8.02 1.24
N ILE A 230 -1.57 -9.27 0.93
CA ILE A 230 -0.98 -10.00 -0.21
C ILE A 230 -2.02 -10.04 -1.32
N ILE A 231 -1.69 -9.41 -2.44
CA ILE A 231 -2.61 -9.15 -3.53
C ILE A 231 -2.21 -9.99 -4.75
N ASN A 232 -3.16 -10.65 -5.35
CA ASN A 232 -2.97 -11.28 -6.65
C ASN A 232 -2.93 -10.19 -7.74
N PRO A 233 -1.83 -10.03 -8.47
CA PRO A 233 -1.68 -8.94 -9.43
C PRO A 233 -2.60 -9.05 -10.64
N GLU A 234 -3.07 -10.26 -10.99
CA GLU A 234 -3.94 -10.45 -12.15
C GLU A 234 -5.40 -10.13 -11.85
N SER A 235 -5.88 -10.53 -10.66
CA SER A 235 -7.28 -10.35 -10.26
C SER A 235 -7.53 -9.10 -9.41
N GLY A 236 -6.50 -8.55 -8.76
CA GLY A 236 -6.61 -7.52 -7.74
C GLY A 236 -7.21 -8.00 -6.42
N VAL A 237 -7.45 -9.30 -6.25
CA VAL A 237 -8.03 -9.85 -5.03
C VAL A 237 -6.95 -9.96 -3.96
N VAL A 238 -7.26 -9.48 -2.75
CA VAL A 238 -6.46 -9.75 -1.55
C VAL A 238 -6.64 -11.22 -1.17
N GLU A 239 -5.56 -11.98 -1.20
CA GLU A 239 -5.56 -13.40 -0.85
C GLU A 239 -5.28 -13.62 0.63
N THR A 240 -4.44 -12.75 1.23
CA THR A 240 -4.03 -12.88 2.64
C THR A 240 -3.94 -11.50 3.29
N ILE A 241 -4.32 -11.43 4.55
CA ILE A 241 -4.09 -10.29 5.45
C ILE A 241 -3.10 -10.78 6.50
N VAL A 242 -1.94 -10.12 6.59
CA VAL A 242 -0.91 -10.39 7.57
C VAL A 242 -1.07 -9.40 8.71
N ASP A 243 -1.35 -9.90 9.89
CA ASP A 243 -1.51 -9.08 11.10
C ASP A 243 -0.15 -8.86 11.77
N LEU A 244 0.21 -7.59 11.97
CA LEU A 244 1.46 -7.13 12.59
C LEU A 244 1.19 -6.25 13.81
N GLU A 245 -0.01 -6.37 14.39
CA GLU A 245 -0.35 -5.62 15.61
C GLU A 245 0.61 -5.97 16.75
N GLY A 246 1.17 -4.93 17.39
CA GLY A 246 2.13 -5.11 18.48
C GLY A 246 3.54 -5.56 18.07
N LEU A 247 3.86 -5.55 16.76
CA LEU A 247 5.19 -5.93 16.27
C LEU A 247 6.29 -5.04 16.87
N LEU A 248 6.11 -3.71 16.88
CA LEU A 248 7.00 -2.81 17.59
C LEU A 248 6.65 -2.82 19.09
N PRO A 249 7.59 -3.24 19.97
CA PRO A 249 7.34 -3.25 21.41
C PRO A 249 6.99 -1.85 21.94
N GLN A 250 6.10 -1.77 22.91
CA GLN A 250 5.68 -0.51 23.53
C GLN A 250 6.88 0.31 24.08
N SER A 251 7.92 -0.36 24.54
CA SER A 251 9.16 0.28 25.03
C SER A 251 9.97 1.00 23.95
N GLU A 252 9.74 0.68 22.70
CA GLU A 252 10.42 1.29 21.54
C GLU A 252 9.62 2.44 20.92
N ILE A 253 8.38 2.66 21.39
CA ILE A 253 7.52 3.75 20.89
C ILE A 253 7.94 5.08 21.49
N THR A 254 8.21 6.05 20.64
CA THR A 254 8.59 7.43 20.99
C THR A 254 7.56 8.41 20.45
N PRO A 255 7.59 9.70 20.85
CA PRO A 255 6.69 10.70 20.29
C PRO A 255 6.79 10.92 18.77
N THR A 256 7.89 10.50 18.15
CA THR A 256 8.13 10.60 16.70
C THR A 256 7.81 9.30 15.95
N THR A 257 7.60 8.20 16.66
CA THR A 257 7.22 6.91 16.06
C THR A 257 5.87 7.08 15.35
N ASP A 258 5.80 6.63 14.07
CA ASP A 258 4.60 6.70 13.27
C ASP A 258 4.22 5.28 12.78
N VAL A 259 3.40 5.13 11.79
CA VAL A 259 2.79 3.88 11.36
C VAL A 259 3.77 2.88 10.77
N LEU A 260 3.39 1.60 10.81
CA LEU A 260 3.99 0.52 10.03
C LEU A 260 4.05 0.93 8.56
N ASN A 261 5.22 0.89 7.95
CA ASN A 261 5.44 1.12 6.53
C ASN A 261 6.84 0.67 6.10
N GLY A 262 6.92 -0.15 5.08
CA GLY A 262 8.16 -0.70 4.55
C GLY A 262 8.19 -2.22 4.60
N ILE A 263 8.31 -2.84 3.42
CA ILE A 263 8.41 -4.27 3.19
C ILE A 263 9.61 -4.48 2.28
N ALA A 264 10.50 -5.41 2.61
CA ALA A 264 11.58 -5.79 1.72
C ALA A 264 11.74 -7.30 1.66
N TYR A 265 12.16 -7.80 0.52
CA TYR A 265 12.33 -9.23 0.26
C TYR A 265 13.72 -9.56 -0.25
N ASP A 266 14.42 -10.43 0.46
CA ASP A 266 15.65 -11.04 -0.03
C ASP A 266 15.32 -12.26 -0.87
N LYS A 267 15.24 -12.08 -2.16
CA LYS A 267 14.91 -13.13 -3.13
C LYS A 267 15.89 -14.32 -3.09
N ALA A 268 17.15 -14.10 -2.70
CA ALA A 268 18.16 -15.15 -2.67
C ALA A 268 17.95 -16.12 -1.49
N THR A 269 17.42 -15.64 -0.37
CA THR A 269 17.28 -16.43 0.87
C THR A 269 15.82 -16.60 1.32
N GLY A 270 14.87 -15.91 0.69
CA GLY A 270 13.46 -15.93 1.07
C GLY A 270 13.13 -15.13 2.33
N ARG A 271 14.06 -14.27 2.82
CA ARG A 271 13.83 -13.47 4.01
C ARG A 271 12.94 -12.27 3.70
N ILE A 272 12.01 -12.00 4.62
CA ILE A 272 11.09 -10.86 4.55
C ILE A 272 11.42 -9.93 5.70
N PHE A 273 11.53 -8.63 5.41
CA PHE A 273 11.80 -7.59 6.39
C PHE A 273 10.66 -6.58 6.39
N VAL A 274 10.32 -6.10 7.59
CA VAL A 274 9.30 -5.06 7.77
C VAL A 274 9.77 -4.03 8.79
N THR A 275 9.36 -2.78 8.60
CA THR A 275 9.66 -1.68 9.53
C THR A 275 8.51 -0.67 9.53
N GLY A 276 8.71 0.48 10.15
CA GLY A 276 7.75 1.59 10.15
C GLY A 276 8.45 2.94 10.15
N LYS A 277 7.67 3.98 9.94
CA LYS A 277 8.11 5.38 9.90
C LYS A 277 8.68 5.79 11.26
N ASN A 278 9.96 6.17 11.26
CA ASN A 278 10.70 6.54 12.47
C ASN A 278 10.77 5.43 13.54
N TRP A 279 10.59 4.17 13.14
CA TRP A 279 10.77 3.06 14.06
C TRP A 279 12.26 2.89 14.40
N SER A 280 12.54 2.45 15.62
CA SER A 280 13.89 2.08 16.08
C SER A 280 14.32 0.68 15.63
N LYS A 281 13.38 -0.11 15.09
CA LYS A 281 13.55 -1.51 14.72
C LYS A 281 13.04 -1.81 13.32
N MET A 282 13.76 -2.72 12.68
CA MET A 282 13.32 -3.49 11.53
C MET A 282 13.24 -4.96 11.94
N PHE A 283 12.27 -5.69 11.46
CA PHE A 283 12.05 -7.08 11.83
C PHE A 283 12.16 -7.99 10.62
N GLU A 284 12.98 -9.04 10.74
CA GLU A 284 12.90 -10.19 9.85
C GLU A 284 11.75 -11.07 10.33
N ILE A 285 10.79 -11.33 9.46
CA ILE A 285 9.58 -12.08 9.78
C ILE A 285 9.43 -13.32 8.90
N ARG A 286 8.66 -14.28 9.39
CA ARG A 286 8.19 -15.44 8.63
C ARG A 286 6.69 -15.60 8.81
N LEU A 287 5.95 -15.88 7.73
CA LEU A 287 4.54 -16.23 7.83
C LEU A 287 4.37 -17.61 8.50
N LEU A 288 3.31 -17.74 9.32
CA LEU A 288 2.92 -18.97 10.00
C LEU A 288 1.76 -19.64 9.29
#